data_62541b613d12caff0c70eed95d411a33
#
_entry.id   62541b613d12caff0c70eed95d411a33
#
_cell.length_a   1.000
_cell.length_b   1.000
_cell.length_c   1.000
_cell.angle_alpha   90.00
_cell.angle_beta   90.00
_cell.angle_gamma   90.00
#
_symmetry.space_group_name_H-M   'P 1'
#
loop_
_entity.id
_entity.type
_entity.pdbx_description
1 polymer ?
#
loop_
_entity_poly.entity_id
_entity_poly.type
_entity_poly.pdbx_seq_one_letter_code
_entity_poly.pdbx_strand_id
1 'polypeptide(L)'
;MIDLAVALALQDAGFGTYGDNLFANRSPILDTGAVSSKDGIWVTATTISNGAGHYTDQITISTRYYDAIQQGETLLRIMSWINSTLVDACSLSCEPESPIVYDHLDIHPASAIDLDAIDDEGRYVKSIHLTVTYPLPDTSRLDGVS
;
A
#
# COMPACT_ATOMS: atom_id res chain seq x y z
N MET A 1 -2.39 0.76 9.41
CA MET A 1 -2.97 2.09 9.08
C MET A 1 -2.19 2.85 8.04
N ILE A 2 -0.85 2.83 8.07
CA ILE A 2 -0.08 3.49 7.00
C ILE A 2 -0.30 2.83 5.64
N ASP A 3 -0.54 1.54 5.61
CA ASP A 3 -0.91 0.82 4.39
C ASP A 3 -2.22 1.33 3.80
N LEU A 4 -3.20 1.65 4.64
CA LEU A 4 -4.45 2.28 4.19
C LEU A 4 -4.17 3.65 3.54
N ALA A 5 -3.32 4.46 4.17
CA ALA A 5 -2.97 5.77 3.62
C ALA A 5 -2.31 5.64 2.24
N VAL A 6 -1.42 4.67 2.06
CA VAL A 6 -0.79 4.41 0.76
C VAL A 6 -1.82 3.89 -0.26
N ALA A 7 -2.72 3.01 0.15
CA ALA A 7 -3.78 2.51 -0.73
C ALA A 7 -4.69 3.65 -1.22
N LEU A 8 -5.07 4.56 -0.33
CA LEU A 8 -5.90 5.69 -0.73
C LEU A 8 -5.15 6.66 -1.65
N ALA A 9 -3.84 6.80 -1.46
CA ALA A 9 -3.01 7.59 -2.38
C ALA A 9 -2.97 6.94 -3.78
N LEU A 10 -2.89 5.61 -3.84
CA LEU A 10 -2.99 4.88 -5.12
C LEU A 10 -4.34 5.09 -5.79
N GLN A 11 -5.43 5.11 -5.00
CA GLN A 11 -6.76 5.41 -5.53
C GLN A 11 -6.81 6.81 -6.11
N ASP A 12 -6.29 7.80 -5.41
CA ASP A 12 -6.27 9.19 -5.88
C ASP A 12 -5.44 9.33 -7.16
N ALA A 13 -4.42 8.50 -7.33
CA ALA A 13 -3.61 8.47 -8.54
C ALA A 13 -4.27 7.71 -9.70
N GLY A 14 -5.43 7.10 -9.49
CA GLY A 14 -6.19 6.42 -10.53
C GLY A 14 -5.85 4.96 -10.73
N PHE A 15 -5.15 4.32 -9.80
CA PHE A 15 -4.76 2.91 -9.94
C PHE A 15 -5.87 1.92 -9.62
N GLY A 16 -6.91 2.36 -8.95
CA GLY A 16 -8.03 1.48 -8.61
C GLY A 16 -9.00 2.15 -7.67
N THR A 17 -9.98 1.39 -7.21
CA THR A 17 -11.01 1.84 -6.27
C THR A 17 -10.90 1.01 -4.99
N TYR A 18 -10.71 1.67 -3.87
CA TYR A 18 -10.57 1.02 -2.57
C TYR A 18 -11.81 0.19 -2.25
N GLY A 19 -11.60 -1.07 -1.88
CA GLY A 19 -12.67 -2.01 -1.59
C GLY A 19 -13.17 -2.80 -2.79
N ASP A 20 -12.78 -2.43 -4.01
CA ASP A 20 -13.16 -3.15 -5.24
C ASP A 20 -11.97 -3.89 -5.85
N ASN A 21 -10.94 -3.17 -6.27
CA ASN A 21 -9.74 -3.75 -6.86
C ASN A 21 -8.45 -3.20 -6.24
N LEU A 22 -8.56 -2.53 -5.12
CA LEU A 22 -7.47 -1.95 -4.35
C LEU A 22 -7.78 -2.14 -2.87
N PHE A 23 -6.87 -2.78 -2.15
CA PHE A 23 -7.10 -3.21 -0.78
C PHE A 23 -5.92 -2.86 0.12
N ALA A 24 -6.19 -2.70 1.42
CA ALA A 24 -5.17 -2.50 2.43
C ALA A 24 -5.48 -3.35 3.66
N ASN A 25 -4.47 -3.59 4.48
CA ASN A 25 -4.58 -4.33 5.74
C ASN A 25 -5.02 -5.79 5.57
N ARG A 26 -4.94 -6.31 4.35
CA ARG A 26 -5.32 -7.70 4.05
C ARG A 26 -4.31 -8.32 3.13
N SER A 27 -3.95 -9.55 3.42
CA SER A 27 -3.17 -10.36 2.50
C SER A 27 -4.12 -11.17 1.62
N PRO A 28 -3.96 -11.17 0.31
CA PRO A 28 -4.78 -12.01 -0.56
C PRO A 28 -4.62 -13.51 -0.27
N ILE A 29 -3.48 -13.90 0.31
CA ILE A 29 -3.21 -15.30 0.67
C ILE A 29 -4.02 -15.72 1.90
N LEU A 30 -4.24 -14.80 2.84
CA LEU A 30 -4.94 -15.09 4.08
C LEU A 30 -6.45 -14.90 3.98
N ASP A 31 -6.91 -14.26 2.93
CA ASP A 31 -8.33 -14.01 2.72
C ASP A 31 -8.92 -15.14 1.89
N THR A 32 -9.79 -15.92 2.49
CA THR A 32 -10.47 -17.03 1.82
C THR A 32 -11.79 -16.60 1.17
N GLY A 33 -12.15 -15.34 1.27
CA GLY A 33 -13.40 -14.82 0.73
C GLY A 33 -13.28 -14.24 -0.65
N ALA A 34 -14.21 -13.34 -0.99
CA ALA A 34 -14.32 -12.73 -2.31
C ALA A 34 -13.10 -11.91 -2.74
N VAL A 35 -12.34 -11.41 -1.77
CA VAL A 35 -11.15 -10.59 -2.07
C VAL A 35 -10.08 -11.40 -2.78
N SER A 36 -9.82 -12.63 -2.34
CA SER A 36 -8.80 -13.48 -2.93
C SER A 36 -9.09 -13.89 -4.37
N SER A 37 -10.34 -13.80 -4.80
CA SER A 37 -10.76 -14.19 -6.15
C SER A 37 -10.68 -13.05 -7.17
N LYS A 38 -10.28 -11.84 -6.75
CA LYS A 38 -10.26 -10.66 -7.62
C LYS A 38 -8.86 -10.32 -8.09
N ASP A 39 -8.78 -9.80 -9.31
CA ASP A 39 -7.59 -9.08 -9.76
C ASP A 39 -7.48 -7.75 -9.01
N GLY A 40 -6.26 -7.28 -8.80
CA GLY A 40 -6.10 -5.98 -8.18
C GLY A 40 -4.77 -5.76 -7.51
N ILE A 41 -4.78 -4.78 -6.61
CA ILE A 41 -3.61 -4.29 -5.90
C ILE A 41 -3.87 -4.42 -4.40
N TRP A 42 -2.90 -4.96 -3.68
CA TRP A 42 -2.94 -5.08 -2.23
C TRP A 42 -1.77 -4.35 -1.61
N VAL A 43 -2.06 -3.59 -0.56
CA VAL A 43 -1.05 -2.84 0.19
C VAL A 43 -1.03 -3.39 1.61
N THR A 44 0.14 -3.82 2.05
CA THR A 44 0.34 -4.28 3.43
C THR A 44 1.52 -3.55 4.05
N ALA A 45 1.55 -3.49 5.38
CA ALA A 45 2.63 -2.85 6.12
C ALA A 45 3.11 -3.74 7.24
N THR A 46 4.42 -3.76 7.45
CA THR A 46 5.06 -4.46 8.55
C THR A 46 6.03 -3.51 9.22
N THR A 47 5.89 -3.32 10.53
CA THR A 47 6.83 -2.49 11.28
C THR A 47 8.16 -3.20 11.40
N ILE A 48 9.23 -2.56 10.91
CA ILE A 48 10.58 -3.12 10.95
C ILE A 48 11.43 -2.47 12.03
N SER A 49 11.10 -1.27 12.48
CA SER A 49 11.74 -0.67 13.64
C SER A 49 10.83 0.37 14.27
N ASN A 50 11.01 0.58 15.56
CA ASN A 50 10.38 1.67 16.29
C ASN A 50 11.35 2.18 17.35
N GLY A 51 11.29 3.45 17.65
CA GLY A 51 12.11 4.04 18.70
C GLY A 51 12.04 5.56 18.67
N ALA A 52 12.19 6.17 19.83
CA ALA A 52 12.21 7.64 19.99
C ALA A 52 11.02 8.34 19.33
N GLY A 53 9.83 7.71 19.35
CA GLY A 53 8.61 8.30 18.78
C GLY A 53 8.48 8.18 17.27
N HIS A 54 9.38 7.46 16.61
CA HIS A 54 9.32 7.24 15.16
C HIS A 54 9.17 5.76 14.86
N TYR A 55 8.45 5.47 13.78
CA TYR A 55 8.24 4.13 13.27
C TYR A 55 8.78 4.03 11.85
N THR A 56 9.36 2.90 11.53
CA THR A 56 9.74 2.56 10.16
C THR A 56 8.99 1.30 9.77
N ASP A 57 8.17 1.41 8.74
CA ASP A 57 7.40 0.29 8.21
C ASP A 57 7.90 -0.05 6.82
N GLN A 58 7.92 -1.35 6.53
CA GLN A 58 8.03 -1.83 5.16
C GLN A 58 6.64 -1.93 4.58
N ILE A 59 6.42 -1.21 3.48
CA ILE A 59 5.18 -1.27 2.73
C ILE A 59 5.39 -2.20 1.54
N THR A 60 4.49 -3.14 1.38
CA THR A 60 4.48 -4.05 0.22
C THR A 60 3.26 -3.75 -0.62
N ILE A 61 3.49 -3.41 -1.88
CA ILE A 61 2.42 -3.20 -2.87
C ILE A 61 2.46 -4.41 -3.80
N SER A 62 1.46 -5.25 -3.72
CA SER A 62 1.35 -6.49 -4.52
C SER A 62 0.30 -6.32 -5.59
N THR A 63 0.64 -6.74 -6.81
CA THR A 63 -0.28 -6.75 -7.94
C THR A 63 -0.60 -8.19 -8.31
N ARG A 64 -1.88 -8.47 -8.59
CA ARG A 64 -2.37 -9.81 -8.95
C ARG A 64 -3.28 -9.71 -10.17
N TYR A 65 -2.84 -10.28 -11.28
CA TYR A 65 -3.61 -10.26 -12.52
C TYR A 65 -3.44 -11.56 -13.29
N TYR A 66 -4.48 -11.99 -13.99
CA TYR A 66 -4.39 -13.11 -14.92
C TYR A 66 -3.58 -12.76 -16.16
N ASP A 67 -3.64 -11.51 -16.60
CA ASP A 67 -2.96 -11.05 -17.80
C ASP A 67 -1.56 -10.54 -17.43
N ALA A 68 -0.53 -11.21 -17.94
CA ALA A 68 0.86 -10.84 -17.69
C ALA A 68 1.22 -9.45 -18.22
N ILE A 69 0.61 -9.02 -19.30
CA ILE A 69 0.85 -7.69 -19.88
C ILE A 69 0.26 -6.63 -18.98
N GLN A 70 -0.97 -6.81 -18.53
CA GLN A 70 -1.62 -5.90 -17.59
C GLN A 70 -0.84 -5.82 -16.28
N GLN A 71 -0.36 -6.96 -15.79
CA GLN A 71 0.48 -7.04 -14.61
C GLN A 71 1.72 -6.17 -14.76
N GLY A 72 2.47 -6.35 -15.85
CA GLY A 72 3.71 -5.62 -16.09
C GLY A 72 3.48 -4.12 -16.26
N GLU A 73 2.47 -3.74 -17.01
CA GLU A 73 2.13 -2.33 -17.23
C GLU A 73 1.73 -1.65 -15.92
N THR A 74 0.88 -2.29 -15.13
CA THR A 74 0.44 -1.75 -13.85
C THR A 74 1.62 -1.57 -12.90
N LEU A 75 2.50 -2.57 -12.83
CA LEU A 75 3.68 -2.50 -11.97
C LEU A 75 4.61 -1.35 -12.36
N LEU A 76 4.89 -1.19 -13.66
CA LEU A 76 5.73 -0.09 -14.14
C LEU A 76 5.13 1.28 -13.85
N ARG A 77 3.82 1.41 -14.00
CA ARG A 77 3.11 2.66 -13.69
C ARG A 77 3.16 2.98 -12.21
N ILE A 78 3.00 1.98 -11.35
CA ILE A 78 3.11 2.16 -9.90
C ILE A 78 4.54 2.57 -9.52
N MET A 79 5.54 1.91 -10.07
CA MET A 79 6.94 2.26 -9.81
C MET A 79 7.26 3.69 -10.24
N SER A 80 6.79 4.09 -11.40
CA SER A 80 6.96 5.46 -11.88
C SER A 80 6.28 6.47 -10.95
N TRP A 81 5.08 6.17 -10.51
CA TRP A 81 4.36 7.02 -9.57
C TRP A 81 5.07 7.12 -8.22
N ILE A 82 5.57 6.01 -7.69
CA ILE A 82 6.35 6.03 -6.45
C ILE A 82 7.55 6.98 -6.58
N ASN A 83 8.33 6.81 -7.64
CA ASN A 83 9.57 7.55 -7.82
C ASN A 83 9.36 9.03 -8.17
N SER A 84 8.25 9.37 -8.82
CA SER A 84 7.98 10.74 -9.25
C SER A 84 7.07 11.51 -8.30
N THR A 85 6.28 10.82 -7.49
CA THR A 85 5.23 11.47 -6.70
C THR A 85 5.23 11.04 -5.24
N LEU A 86 5.14 9.74 -4.97
CA LEU A 86 4.98 9.27 -3.60
C LEU A 86 6.18 9.59 -2.72
N VAL A 87 7.39 9.46 -3.25
CA VAL A 87 8.62 9.72 -2.46
C VAL A 87 8.72 11.19 -2.01
N ASP A 88 8.05 12.10 -2.70
CA ASP A 88 8.01 13.51 -2.35
C ASP A 88 6.85 13.87 -1.42
N ALA A 89 5.98 12.92 -1.11
CA ALA A 89 4.87 13.17 -0.19
C ALA A 89 5.39 13.33 1.23
N CYS A 90 5.02 14.42 1.89
CA CYS A 90 5.34 14.63 3.30
C CYS A 90 4.15 14.32 4.21
N SER A 91 2.98 14.06 3.66
CA SER A 91 1.84 13.64 4.43
C SER A 91 0.92 12.75 3.60
N LEU A 92 0.27 11.79 4.27
CA LEU A 92 -0.74 10.92 3.67
C LEU A 92 -1.93 10.80 4.61
N SER A 93 -3.13 10.83 4.06
CA SER A 93 -4.37 10.79 4.82
C SER A 93 -5.07 9.45 4.67
N CYS A 94 -5.69 8.99 5.76
CA CYS A 94 -6.57 7.83 5.74
C CYS A 94 -8.05 8.20 5.51
N GLU A 95 -8.35 9.47 5.27
CA GLU A 95 -9.73 9.88 5.01
C GLU A 95 -10.20 9.40 3.63
N PRO A 96 -11.47 9.07 3.47
CA PRO A 96 -12.56 9.16 4.46
C PRO A 96 -12.66 7.96 5.41
N GLU A 97 -11.84 6.92 5.21
CA GLU A 97 -11.96 5.67 5.99
C GLU A 97 -11.62 5.87 7.46
N SER A 98 -10.71 6.79 7.76
CA SER A 98 -10.27 7.12 9.12
C SER A 98 -9.82 8.57 9.16
N PRO A 99 -9.98 9.29 10.29
CA PRO A 99 -9.50 10.67 10.42
C PRO A 99 -7.98 10.79 10.58
N ILE A 100 -7.25 9.68 10.62
CA ILE A 100 -5.80 9.68 10.84
C ILE A 100 -5.09 10.28 9.62
N VAL A 101 -4.15 11.20 9.90
CA VAL A 101 -3.25 11.78 8.92
C VAL A 101 -1.82 11.54 9.39
N TYR A 102 -1.00 11.01 8.49
CA TYR A 102 0.43 10.82 8.75
C TYR A 102 1.19 12.00 8.17
N ASP A 103 1.89 12.74 9.04
CA ASP A 103 2.71 13.89 8.66
C ASP A 103 4.19 13.57 8.83
N HIS A 104 5.05 14.40 8.27
CA HIS A 104 6.49 14.27 8.39
C HIS A 104 6.99 12.90 7.91
N LEU A 105 6.46 12.46 6.80
CA LEU A 105 6.84 11.19 6.19
C LEU A 105 8.20 11.28 5.53
N ASP A 106 8.97 10.21 5.63
CA ASP A 106 10.20 9.99 4.89
C ASP A 106 10.05 8.66 4.15
N ILE A 107 9.86 8.73 2.83
CA ILE A 107 9.53 7.59 2.00
C ILE A 107 10.71 7.24 1.13
N HIS A 108 11.21 6.02 1.27
CA HIS A 108 12.33 5.50 0.49
C HIS A 108 11.86 4.29 -0.30
N PRO A 109 11.89 4.31 -1.64
CA PRO A 109 11.58 3.12 -2.42
C PRO A 109 12.68 2.07 -2.22
N ALA A 110 12.27 0.84 -1.99
CA ALA A 110 13.20 -0.27 -2.06
C ALA A 110 13.43 -0.60 -3.54
N SER A 111 14.66 -0.94 -3.89
CA SER A 111 15.02 -1.20 -5.28
C SER A 111 14.58 -2.58 -5.77
N ALA A 112 14.04 -3.42 -4.90
CA ALA A 112 13.76 -4.80 -5.25
C ALA A 112 12.30 -4.99 -5.65
N ILE A 113 12.09 -5.54 -6.85
CA ILE A 113 10.86 -6.18 -7.24
C ILE A 113 11.02 -7.64 -6.89
N ASP A 114 10.06 -8.22 -6.17
CA ASP A 114 10.10 -9.65 -5.87
C ASP A 114 10.01 -10.47 -7.15
N LEU A 115 10.51 -11.69 -7.07
CA LEU A 115 10.43 -12.62 -8.17
C LEU A 115 8.97 -12.85 -8.56
N ASP A 116 8.77 -13.08 -9.85
CA ASP A 116 7.46 -13.44 -10.37
C ASP A 116 6.95 -14.71 -9.69
N ALA A 117 5.71 -14.67 -9.25
CA ALA A 117 5.03 -15.81 -8.69
C ALA A 117 3.70 -15.97 -9.40
N ILE A 118 3.17 -17.20 -9.36
CA ILE A 118 1.82 -17.50 -9.83
C ILE A 118 1.06 -18.04 -8.63
N ASP A 119 -0.10 -17.44 -8.33
CA ASP A 119 -0.90 -17.88 -7.20
C ASP A 119 -1.67 -19.17 -7.52
N ASP A 120 -2.40 -19.70 -6.54
CA ASP A 120 -3.15 -20.96 -6.69
C ASP A 120 -4.25 -20.88 -7.75
N GLU A 121 -4.66 -19.67 -8.14
CA GLU A 121 -5.68 -19.45 -9.15
C GLU A 121 -5.10 -19.10 -10.53
N GLY A 122 -3.79 -19.13 -10.67
CA GLY A 122 -3.13 -18.88 -11.94
C GLY A 122 -2.86 -17.41 -12.25
N ARG A 123 -2.99 -16.52 -11.27
CA ARG A 123 -2.66 -15.10 -11.46
C ARG A 123 -1.18 -14.87 -11.30
N TYR A 124 -0.64 -13.96 -12.10
CA TYR A 124 0.70 -13.45 -11.91
C TYR A 124 0.71 -12.49 -10.72
N VAL A 125 1.64 -12.68 -9.81
CA VAL A 125 1.80 -11.85 -8.60
C VAL A 125 3.18 -11.25 -8.61
N LYS A 126 3.25 -9.93 -8.45
CA LYS A 126 4.51 -9.20 -8.27
C LYS A 126 4.33 -8.17 -7.16
N SER A 127 5.41 -7.92 -6.42
CA SER A 127 5.39 -7.01 -5.29
C SER A 127 6.51 -5.99 -5.40
N ILE A 128 6.20 -4.78 -4.94
CA ILE A 128 7.17 -3.70 -4.75
C ILE A 128 7.26 -3.44 -3.26
N HIS A 129 8.47 -3.30 -2.75
CA HIS A 129 8.71 -2.95 -1.35
C HIS A 129 9.24 -1.53 -1.26
N LEU A 130 8.74 -0.77 -0.30
CA LEU A 130 9.29 0.54 0.04
C LEU A 130 9.27 0.69 1.56
N THR A 131 10.08 1.61 2.08
CA THR A 131 10.09 1.91 3.51
C THR A 131 9.54 3.30 3.76
N VAL A 132 8.78 3.43 4.84
CA VAL A 132 8.22 4.71 5.28
C VAL A 132 8.57 4.90 6.74
N THR A 133 9.21 6.02 7.04
CA THR A 133 9.49 6.43 8.42
C THR A 133 8.59 7.59 8.78
N TYR A 134 7.95 7.53 9.94
CA TYR A 134 6.99 8.54 10.36
C TYR A 134 6.93 8.65 11.88
N PRO A 135 6.63 9.84 12.44
CA PRO A 135 6.31 9.98 13.84
C PRO A 135 4.91 9.45 14.12
N LEU A 136 4.62 9.14 15.38
CA LEU A 136 3.28 8.71 15.77
C LEU A 136 2.26 9.78 15.35
N PRO A 137 1.21 9.41 14.60
CA PRO A 137 0.20 10.38 14.21
C PRO A 137 -0.63 10.87 15.40
N ASP A 138 -1.24 12.05 15.22
CA ASP A 138 -2.16 12.59 16.20
C ASP A 138 -3.43 11.73 16.23
N THR A 139 -3.72 11.15 17.39
CA THR A 139 -4.90 10.31 17.60
C THR A 139 -6.04 11.04 18.30
N SER A 140 -5.89 12.32 18.59
CA SER A 140 -6.92 13.07 19.33
C SER A 140 -8.28 13.07 18.63
N ARG A 141 -8.30 13.01 17.29
CA ARG A 141 -9.53 12.93 16.52
C ARG A 141 -10.29 11.63 16.72
N LEU A 142 -9.59 10.55 17.06
CA LEU A 142 -10.23 9.28 17.39
C LEU A 142 -10.95 9.35 18.74
N ASP A 143 -10.36 10.03 19.71
CA ASP A 143 -10.91 10.18 21.05
C ASP A 143 -12.01 11.23 21.09
N GLY A 144 -11.94 12.23 20.21
CA GLY A 144 -12.86 13.36 20.17
C GLY A 144 -14.13 13.14 19.39
N VAL A 145 -14.39 11.93 18.93
CA VAL A 145 -15.55 11.63 18.10
C VAL A 145 -16.81 11.38 18.92
N SER A 146 -16.80 11.70 20.12
CA SER A 146 -18.00 11.59 20.93
C SER A 146 -19.06 12.62 20.54
#